data_3d7cf4cab4090a23d7a25af289528bd6
#
_entry.id   3d7cf4cab4090a23d7a25af289528bd6
#
_cell.length_a   1.000
_cell.length_b   1.000
_cell.length_c   1.000
_cell.angle_alpha   90.00
_cell.angle_beta   90.00
_cell.angle_gamma   90.00
#
_symmetry.space_group_name_H-M   'P 1'
#
loop_
_entity.id
_entity.type
_entity.pdbx_description
1 polymer ?
#
loop_
_entity_poly.entity_id
_entity_poly.type
_entity_poly.pdbx_seq_one_letter_code
_entity_poly.pdbx_strand_id
1 'polypeptide(L)'
;MSPHRSTIPRPGPARITLVLLAVVPAVLAYPWPTTRDRWVLGVGVAVALVLLSWWQGLHLTTIVRRRLAMLRSRSGAHTDRRAHSGARATAALRITASAAGGTLPLSLIAGYLNRYGLRADAVRITSRGSSPEGDAAGSDTWIGLTYSAAPNLPALQARSPKIPLQRTAEIAARRLADHLREIGWDTALVAGDEIPALIGAGARETWRSVVDGSGGHVAAYQVAIDAALADTLSRIRASNAEETWTTLEFADDGSQLTVAAACALRTGSAPDGAAPLAGLVPEQGNHRAALMGLHPLSGSRLDGHLGLSEGELAGLSWPVAAAGVAAR
;
A
#
# COMPACT_ATOMS: atom_id res chain seq x y z
N MET A 1 -15.06 -17.31 21.84
CA MET A 1 -13.71 -16.75 22.09
C MET A 1 -12.70 -17.72 21.48
N SER A 2 -12.31 -17.53 20.23
CA SER A 2 -11.29 -18.36 19.59
C SER A 2 -9.94 -17.66 19.77
N PRO A 3 -8.87 -18.36 20.19
CA PRO A 3 -7.57 -17.76 20.42
C PRO A 3 -6.97 -17.32 19.08
N HIS A 4 -6.67 -16.02 18.96
CA HIS A 4 -5.86 -15.48 17.87
C HIS A 4 -4.53 -16.24 17.79
N ARG A 5 -4.38 -17.10 16.80
CA ARG A 5 -3.06 -17.62 16.41
C ARG A 5 -2.27 -16.46 15.84
N SER A 6 -1.45 -15.83 16.67
CA SER A 6 -0.40 -14.93 16.22
C SER A 6 0.58 -15.76 15.38
N THR A 7 0.44 -15.72 14.07
CA THR A 7 1.46 -16.26 13.17
C THR A 7 2.72 -15.43 13.33
N ILE A 8 3.72 -15.97 14.00
CA ILE A 8 5.05 -15.36 14.15
C ILE A 8 5.62 -15.22 12.73
N PRO A 9 5.83 -13.99 12.22
CA PRO A 9 6.38 -13.82 10.89
C PRO A 9 7.79 -14.40 10.84
N ARG A 10 8.04 -15.27 9.87
CA ARG A 10 9.37 -15.87 9.67
C ARG A 10 10.39 -14.77 9.43
N PRO A 11 11.55 -14.81 10.10
CA PRO A 11 12.61 -13.81 9.87
C PRO A 11 13.08 -13.90 8.43
N GLY A 12 13.12 -12.77 7.73
CA GLY A 12 13.60 -12.71 6.36
C GLY A 12 15.08 -13.13 6.23
N PRO A 13 15.53 -13.59 5.04
CA PRO A 13 16.88 -14.15 4.84
C PRO A 13 18.00 -13.20 5.28
N ALA A 14 17.88 -11.90 5.05
CA ALA A 14 18.85 -10.90 5.51
C ALA A 14 19.03 -10.89 7.04
N ARG A 15 17.98 -11.18 7.83
CA ARG A 15 18.08 -11.22 9.29
C ARG A 15 18.77 -12.49 9.78
N ILE A 16 18.50 -13.61 9.14
CA ILE A 16 19.17 -14.88 9.41
C ILE A 16 20.69 -14.70 9.19
N THR A 17 21.07 -14.05 8.11
CA THR A 17 22.48 -13.73 7.81
C THR A 17 23.10 -12.83 8.90
N LEU A 18 22.40 -11.80 9.37
CA LEU A 18 22.89 -10.91 10.42
C LEU A 18 23.01 -11.63 11.78
N VAL A 19 22.07 -12.50 12.12
CA VAL A 19 22.14 -13.32 13.33
C VAL A 19 23.33 -14.28 13.25
N LEU A 20 23.54 -14.96 12.13
CA LEU A 20 24.69 -15.82 11.91
C LEU A 20 26.00 -15.04 12.01
N LEU A 21 26.08 -13.85 11.42
CA LEU A 21 27.26 -12.98 11.52
C LEU A 21 27.59 -12.57 12.96
N ALA A 22 26.58 -12.42 13.83
CA ALA A 22 26.77 -12.11 15.25
C ALA A 22 27.14 -13.37 16.08
N VAL A 23 26.54 -14.52 15.77
CA VAL A 23 26.69 -15.76 16.54
C VAL A 23 27.99 -16.51 16.18
N VAL A 24 28.35 -16.57 14.91
CA VAL A 24 29.53 -17.35 14.43
C VAL A 24 30.83 -16.92 15.11
N PRO A 25 31.19 -15.62 15.20
CA PRO A 25 32.41 -15.22 15.90
C PRO A 25 32.38 -15.58 17.40
N ALA A 26 31.21 -15.49 18.05
CA ALA A 26 31.06 -15.84 19.46
C ALA A 26 31.25 -17.35 19.72
N VAL A 27 30.78 -18.20 18.79
CA VAL A 27 30.98 -19.66 18.86
C VAL A 27 32.43 -20.04 18.56
N LEU A 28 33.06 -19.40 17.57
CA LEU A 28 34.46 -19.66 17.19
C LEU A 28 35.44 -19.26 18.28
N ALA A 29 35.08 -18.34 19.16
CA ALA A 29 35.90 -17.93 20.30
C ALA A 29 35.87 -18.94 21.48
N TYR A 30 35.15 -20.06 21.39
CA TYR A 30 35.15 -21.12 22.43
C TYR A 30 36.57 -21.69 22.58
N PRO A 31 37.07 -21.90 23.84
CA PRO A 31 36.42 -21.97 25.15
C PRO A 31 36.34 -20.67 25.96
N TRP A 32 36.49 -19.48 25.36
CA TRP A 32 36.40 -18.14 26.00
C TRP A 32 37.33 -17.93 27.18
N PRO A 33 38.64 -18.19 27.08
CA PRO A 33 39.58 -18.12 28.20
C PRO A 33 39.86 -16.67 28.64
N THR A 34 39.73 -15.69 27.71
CA THR A 34 40.05 -14.31 27.97
C THR A 34 38.79 -13.47 28.28
N THR A 35 38.98 -12.35 28.98
CA THR A 35 37.89 -11.36 29.23
C THR A 35 37.35 -10.79 27.92
N ARG A 36 38.22 -10.64 26.90
CA ARG A 36 37.83 -10.19 25.57
C ARG A 36 36.85 -11.14 24.89
N ASP A 37 37.11 -12.46 24.96
CA ASP A 37 36.28 -13.49 24.34
C ASP A 37 34.88 -13.52 25.01
N ARG A 38 34.81 -13.34 26.33
CA ARG A 38 33.55 -13.21 27.05
C ARG A 38 32.75 -11.97 26.65
N TRP A 39 33.43 -10.85 26.38
CA TRP A 39 32.78 -9.66 25.84
C TRP A 39 32.23 -9.89 24.41
N VAL A 40 32.97 -10.57 23.56
CA VAL A 40 32.51 -10.95 22.19
C VAL A 40 31.27 -11.84 22.29
N LEU A 41 31.26 -12.82 23.17
CA LEU A 41 30.07 -13.63 23.42
C LEU A 41 28.89 -12.79 23.90
N GLY A 42 29.10 -11.94 24.93
CA GLY A 42 28.05 -11.08 25.49
C GLY A 42 27.44 -10.14 24.46
N VAL A 43 28.27 -9.49 23.65
CA VAL A 43 27.82 -8.62 22.57
C VAL A 43 27.10 -9.41 21.47
N GLY A 44 27.64 -10.58 21.08
CA GLY A 44 26.99 -11.46 20.08
C GLY A 44 25.59 -11.89 20.50
N VAL A 45 25.44 -12.33 21.78
CA VAL A 45 24.14 -12.70 22.34
C VAL A 45 23.19 -11.50 22.42
N ALA A 46 23.68 -10.34 22.89
CA ALA A 46 22.86 -9.11 22.96
C ALA A 46 22.35 -8.68 21.56
N VAL A 47 23.23 -8.71 20.54
CA VAL A 47 22.86 -8.40 19.17
C VAL A 47 21.84 -9.41 18.62
N ALA A 48 22.04 -10.70 18.85
CA ALA A 48 21.10 -11.73 18.43
C ALA A 48 19.72 -11.55 19.09
N LEU A 49 19.67 -11.24 20.39
CA LEU A 49 18.43 -10.95 21.10
C LEU A 49 17.72 -9.72 20.54
N VAL A 50 18.44 -8.63 20.23
CA VAL A 50 17.88 -7.42 19.61
C VAL A 50 17.34 -7.70 18.21
N LEU A 51 18.06 -8.48 17.40
CA LEU A 51 17.64 -8.83 16.03
C LEU A 51 16.41 -9.75 16.01
N LEU A 52 16.29 -10.64 16.99
CA LEU A 52 15.17 -11.58 17.13
C LEU A 52 14.02 -11.02 17.97
N SER A 53 14.25 -9.92 18.71
CA SER A 53 13.22 -9.32 19.55
C SER A 53 12.05 -8.81 18.71
N TRP A 54 10.86 -9.27 19.08
CA TRP A 54 9.60 -8.92 18.44
C TRP A 54 8.67 -8.28 19.47
N TRP A 55 8.21 -7.06 19.18
CA TRP A 55 7.34 -6.31 20.07
C TRP A 55 6.18 -5.70 19.29
N GLN A 56 4.94 -5.90 19.73
CA GLN A 56 3.71 -5.35 19.12
C GLN A 56 3.59 -5.58 17.60
N GLY A 57 3.96 -6.75 17.10
CA GLY A 57 3.88 -7.07 15.67
C GLY A 57 5.05 -6.56 14.82
N LEU A 58 6.01 -5.82 15.41
CA LEU A 58 7.17 -5.28 14.72
C LEU A 58 8.48 -5.75 15.38
N HIS A 59 9.51 -5.95 14.57
CA HIS A 59 10.85 -6.19 15.11
C HIS A 59 11.45 -4.90 15.69
N LEU A 60 12.17 -4.98 16.78
CA LEU A 60 12.78 -3.85 17.47
C LEU A 60 13.62 -2.96 16.54
N THR A 61 14.37 -3.57 15.63
CA THR A 61 15.16 -2.84 14.61
C THR A 61 14.29 -2.00 13.68
N THR A 62 13.09 -2.47 13.34
CA THR A 62 12.13 -1.73 12.50
C THR A 62 11.54 -0.55 13.28
N ILE A 63 11.24 -0.76 14.57
CA ILE A 63 10.75 0.30 15.47
C ILE A 63 11.80 1.41 15.59
N VAL A 64 13.05 1.06 15.84
CA VAL A 64 14.16 2.03 15.95
C VAL A 64 14.34 2.78 14.62
N ARG A 65 14.35 2.07 13.49
CA ARG A 65 14.47 2.69 12.16
C ARG A 65 13.32 3.66 11.87
N ARG A 66 12.08 3.27 12.15
CA ARG A 66 10.89 4.12 11.96
C ARG A 66 10.92 5.35 12.88
N ARG A 67 11.34 5.21 14.14
CA ARG A 67 11.52 6.36 15.07
C ARG A 67 12.62 7.32 14.61
N LEU A 68 13.76 6.80 14.15
CA LEU A 68 14.82 7.62 13.57
C LEU A 68 14.38 8.33 12.28
N ALA A 69 13.62 7.66 11.43
CA ALA A 69 13.05 8.27 10.21
C ALA A 69 12.09 9.42 10.56
N MET A 70 11.22 9.25 11.56
CA MET A 70 10.35 10.35 12.04
C MET A 70 11.13 11.54 12.60
N LEU A 71 12.23 11.29 13.33
CA LEU A 71 13.09 12.38 13.82
C LEU A 71 13.76 13.13 12.66
N ARG A 72 14.24 12.42 11.64
CA ARG A 72 14.83 13.01 10.44
C ARG A 72 13.80 13.77 9.60
N SER A 73 12.58 13.27 9.48
CA SER A 73 11.52 13.96 8.73
C SER A 73 11.11 15.29 9.38
N ARG A 74 11.23 15.41 10.71
CA ARG A 74 11.03 16.68 11.44
C ARG A 74 12.11 17.73 11.13
N SER A 75 13.30 17.28 10.72
CA SER A 75 14.44 18.17 10.38
C SER A 75 14.41 18.70 8.95
N GLY A 76 13.30 18.58 8.21
CA GLY A 76 13.11 19.19 6.89
C GLY A 76 13.93 18.58 5.75
N ALA A 77 14.55 17.41 5.95
CA ALA A 77 15.27 16.71 4.90
C ALA A 77 14.29 16.08 3.91
N HIS A 78 13.78 16.88 2.98
CA HIS A 78 13.13 16.40 1.76
C HIS A 78 14.18 15.79 0.84
N THR A 79 14.72 14.63 1.20
CA THR A 79 15.67 13.91 0.37
C THR A 79 14.95 13.04 -0.66
N ASP A 80 15.17 13.40 -1.93
CA ASP A 80 15.17 12.55 -3.13
C ASP A 80 13.92 11.69 -3.48
N ARG A 81 12.74 12.28 -3.42
CA ARG A 81 11.60 11.68 -4.13
C ARG A 81 11.62 11.97 -5.66
N ARG A 82 12.45 12.93 -6.12
CA ARG A 82 12.55 13.33 -7.54
C ARG A 82 13.42 12.41 -8.40
N ALA A 83 14.39 11.71 -7.83
CA ALA A 83 15.31 10.87 -8.61
C ALA A 83 14.65 9.63 -9.21
N HIS A 84 13.53 9.15 -8.68
CA HIS A 84 12.83 7.97 -9.19
C HIS A 84 11.60 8.31 -10.07
N SER A 85 11.17 9.59 -10.11
CA SER A 85 9.98 9.99 -10.87
C SER A 85 10.16 9.88 -12.38
N GLY A 86 11.40 10.00 -12.89
CA GLY A 86 11.70 9.84 -14.32
C GLY A 86 11.69 8.39 -14.83
N ALA A 87 11.83 7.41 -13.93
CA ALA A 87 11.86 5.99 -14.28
C ALA A 87 10.49 5.31 -14.21
N ARG A 88 9.50 5.95 -13.59
CA ARG A 88 8.12 5.47 -13.45
C ARG A 88 7.12 6.54 -13.85
N ALA A 89 6.01 6.09 -14.43
CA ALA A 89 4.87 6.93 -14.76
C ALA A 89 3.58 6.23 -14.34
N THR A 90 2.66 6.97 -13.73
CA THR A 90 1.34 6.49 -13.35
C THR A 90 0.29 7.36 -14.02
N ALA A 91 -0.71 6.71 -14.61
CA ALA A 91 -1.91 7.37 -15.12
C ALA A 91 -3.12 6.78 -14.38
N ALA A 92 -4.10 7.62 -14.08
CA ALA A 92 -5.31 7.21 -13.38
C ALA A 92 -6.56 7.54 -14.18
N LEU A 93 -7.58 6.71 -13.99
CA LEU A 93 -8.94 6.95 -14.44
C LEU A 93 -9.88 6.92 -13.22
N ARG A 94 -10.91 7.75 -13.27
CA ARG A 94 -12.02 7.74 -12.32
C ARG A 94 -13.12 6.86 -12.87
N ILE A 95 -13.70 6.06 -12.00
CA ILE A 95 -14.92 5.32 -12.28
C ILE A 95 -16.08 6.15 -11.76
N THR A 96 -16.94 6.58 -12.66
CA THR A 96 -18.23 7.14 -12.31
C THR A 96 -19.23 6.01 -12.42
N ALA A 97 -20.02 5.77 -11.38
CA ALA A 97 -20.90 4.62 -11.36
C ALA A 97 -21.89 4.64 -12.53
N SER A 98 -22.15 3.48 -13.10
CA SER A 98 -23.34 3.20 -13.86
C SER A 98 -24.57 3.57 -13.03
N ALA A 99 -25.65 4.00 -13.65
CA ALA A 99 -26.90 4.39 -12.96
C ALA A 99 -27.46 3.30 -12.02
N ALA A 100 -27.03 2.05 -12.16
CA ALA A 100 -27.44 0.91 -11.35
C ALA A 100 -26.43 0.51 -10.25
N GLY A 101 -25.24 1.13 -10.17
CA GLY A 101 -24.14 0.60 -9.38
C GLY A 101 -23.56 -0.69 -10.00
N GLY A 102 -22.60 -1.32 -9.35
CA GLY A 102 -22.05 -2.58 -9.84
C GLY A 102 -20.76 -3.00 -9.13
N THR A 103 -20.27 -4.17 -9.52
CA THR A 103 -19.00 -4.70 -9.06
C THR A 103 -17.98 -4.63 -10.19
N LEU A 104 -16.81 -4.04 -9.92
CA LEU A 104 -15.75 -3.91 -10.92
C LEU A 104 -15.24 -5.28 -11.38
N PRO A 105 -14.96 -5.44 -12.68
CA PRO A 105 -14.42 -6.68 -13.26
C PRO A 105 -12.92 -6.79 -12.95
N LEU A 106 -12.57 -7.28 -11.76
CA LEU A 106 -11.20 -7.30 -11.25
C LEU A 106 -10.25 -8.10 -12.14
N SER A 107 -10.70 -9.21 -12.73
CA SER A 107 -9.90 -10.02 -13.66
C SER A 107 -9.52 -9.25 -14.94
N LEU A 108 -10.46 -8.47 -15.50
CA LEU A 108 -10.18 -7.60 -16.63
C LEU A 108 -9.17 -6.53 -16.26
N ILE A 109 -9.34 -5.89 -15.11
CA ILE A 109 -8.46 -4.83 -14.61
C ILE A 109 -7.06 -5.38 -14.33
N ALA A 110 -6.94 -6.50 -13.62
CA ALA A 110 -5.68 -7.18 -13.37
C ALA A 110 -4.96 -7.62 -14.66
N GLY A 111 -5.72 -7.97 -15.71
CA GLY A 111 -5.18 -8.30 -17.03
C GLY A 111 -4.38 -7.17 -17.70
N TYR A 112 -4.53 -5.91 -17.23
CA TYR A 112 -3.73 -4.79 -17.71
C TYR A 112 -2.30 -4.76 -17.14
N LEU A 113 -1.95 -5.67 -16.24
CA LEU A 113 -0.55 -5.89 -15.84
C LEU A 113 0.33 -6.28 -17.02
N ASN A 114 -0.18 -7.12 -17.93
CA ASN A 114 0.55 -7.58 -19.11
C ASN A 114 -0.34 -7.46 -20.36
N ARG A 115 -0.42 -6.27 -20.93
CA ARG A 115 -1.30 -6.04 -22.09
C ARG A 115 -0.63 -5.16 -23.14
N TYR A 116 -0.90 -5.45 -24.42
CA TYR A 116 -0.40 -4.71 -25.57
C TYR A 116 1.13 -4.62 -25.65
N GLY A 117 1.85 -5.65 -25.18
CA GLY A 117 3.31 -5.65 -25.14
C GLY A 117 3.91 -4.68 -24.12
N LEU A 118 3.11 -4.24 -23.15
CA LEU A 118 3.54 -3.43 -22.02
C LEU A 118 3.36 -4.22 -20.73
N ARG A 119 4.30 -4.04 -19.81
CA ARG A 119 4.29 -4.63 -18.49
C ARG A 119 4.10 -3.52 -17.46
N ALA A 120 2.95 -3.50 -16.79
CA ALA A 120 2.74 -2.60 -15.68
C ALA A 120 3.43 -3.12 -14.41
N ASP A 121 3.99 -2.23 -13.62
CA ASP A 121 4.55 -2.57 -12.32
C ASP A 121 3.43 -2.90 -11.31
N ALA A 122 2.33 -2.15 -11.43
CA ALA A 122 1.14 -2.32 -10.60
C ALA A 122 -0.11 -1.78 -11.28
N VAL A 123 -1.23 -2.41 -10.97
CA VAL A 123 -2.58 -1.91 -11.23
C VAL A 123 -3.28 -1.73 -9.89
N ARG A 124 -3.71 -0.52 -9.59
CA ARG A 124 -4.25 -0.15 -8.28
C ARG A 124 -5.69 0.33 -8.42
N ILE A 125 -6.57 -0.18 -7.57
CA ILE A 125 -7.94 0.30 -7.43
C ILE A 125 -8.03 0.96 -6.07
N THR A 126 -8.44 2.23 -6.04
CA THR A 126 -8.60 2.99 -4.80
C THR A 126 -10.00 3.55 -4.74
N SER A 127 -10.71 3.30 -3.64
CA SER A 127 -12.00 3.92 -3.36
C SER A 127 -11.90 4.81 -2.13
N ARG A 128 -12.54 5.97 -2.20
CA ARG A 128 -12.76 6.90 -1.12
C ARG A 128 -14.24 6.88 -0.75
N GLY A 129 -14.54 6.68 0.51
CA GLY A 129 -15.89 6.82 1.06
C GLY A 129 -15.90 7.88 2.14
N SER A 130 -16.97 8.67 2.22
CA SER A 130 -17.26 9.58 3.32
C SER A 130 -18.46 9.08 4.11
N SER A 131 -18.50 9.35 5.43
CA SER A 131 -19.62 8.99 6.27
C SER A 131 -20.93 9.63 5.76
N PRO A 132 -22.08 8.90 5.84
CA PRO A 132 -23.37 9.44 5.39
C PRO A 132 -23.88 10.65 6.18
N GLU A 133 -23.27 10.98 7.32
CA GLU A 133 -23.62 12.16 8.13
C GLU A 133 -23.01 13.48 7.61
N GLY A 134 -22.15 13.45 6.60
CA GLY A 134 -21.55 14.64 5.98
C GLY A 134 -22.29 15.06 4.70
N ASP A 135 -22.22 16.36 4.36
CA ASP A 135 -22.84 16.98 3.15
C ASP A 135 -22.42 16.35 1.80
N ALA A 136 -21.50 15.37 1.80
CA ALA A 136 -20.98 14.69 0.64
C ALA A 136 -20.94 13.17 0.84
N ALA A 137 -22.10 12.54 1.07
CA ALA A 137 -22.24 11.09 0.99
C ALA A 137 -21.96 10.63 -0.45
N GLY A 138 -20.69 10.36 -0.77
CA GLY A 138 -20.24 9.95 -2.07
C GLY A 138 -19.09 8.95 -1.96
N SER A 139 -19.02 8.00 -2.86
CA SER A 139 -17.84 7.18 -3.01
C SER A 139 -17.19 7.46 -4.37
N ASP A 140 -15.95 7.87 -4.34
CA ASP A 140 -15.11 8.00 -5.53
C ASP A 140 -14.25 6.75 -5.69
N THR A 141 -14.12 6.27 -6.92
CA THR A 141 -13.25 5.13 -7.21
C THR A 141 -12.34 5.47 -8.38
N TRP A 142 -11.07 5.16 -8.23
CA TRP A 142 -10.03 5.37 -9.25
C TRP A 142 -9.29 4.08 -9.53
N ILE A 143 -8.79 3.96 -10.77
CA ILE A 143 -7.86 2.90 -11.15
C ILE A 143 -6.57 3.54 -11.65
N GLY A 144 -5.45 3.25 -11.01
CA GLY A 144 -4.11 3.70 -11.39
C GLY A 144 -3.31 2.60 -12.08
N LEU A 145 -2.65 2.93 -13.18
CA LEU A 145 -1.74 2.06 -13.90
C LEU A 145 -0.33 2.63 -13.80
N THR A 146 0.59 1.89 -13.18
CA THR A 146 1.99 2.31 -13.00
C THR A 146 2.91 1.51 -13.91
N TYR A 147 3.75 2.20 -14.66
CA TYR A 147 4.74 1.61 -15.56
C TYR A 147 6.14 2.11 -15.24
N SER A 148 7.13 1.20 -15.26
CA SER A 148 8.55 1.56 -15.25
C SER A 148 9.13 1.53 -16.65
N ALA A 149 10.16 2.36 -16.87
CA ALA A 149 10.88 2.41 -18.15
C ALA A 149 11.67 1.12 -18.41
N ALA A 150 12.37 0.56 -17.40
CA ALA A 150 13.30 -0.53 -17.58
C ALA A 150 12.68 -1.80 -18.21
N PRO A 151 11.60 -2.40 -17.66
CA PRO A 151 11.01 -3.61 -18.25
C PRO A 151 10.32 -3.35 -19.60
N ASN A 152 10.00 -2.08 -19.90
CA ASN A 152 9.27 -1.68 -21.10
C ASN A 152 10.17 -1.03 -22.17
N LEU A 153 11.49 -0.96 -21.95
CA LEU A 153 12.39 -0.21 -22.79
C LEU A 153 12.31 -0.58 -24.28
N PRO A 154 12.29 -1.87 -24.69
CA PRO A 154 12.16 -2.23 -26.10
C PRO A 154 10.86 -1.74 -26.72
N ALA A 155 9.75 -1.87 -26.00
CA ALA A 155 8.44 -1.44 -26.46
C ALA A 155 8.32 0.10 -26.55
N LEU A 156 8.98 0.83 -25.66
CA LEU A 156 9.01 2.30 -25.65
C LEU A 156 9.86 2.85 -26.79
N GLN A 157 11.04 2.25 -27.03
CA GLN A 157 11.94 2.60 -28.12
C GLN A 157 11.33 2.34 -29.52
N ALA A 158 10.58 1.22 -29.64
CA ALA A 158 9.86 0.93 -30.88
C ALA A 158 8.77 1.96 -31.23
N ARG A 159 8.25 2.69 -30.22
CA ARG A 159 7.20 3.70 -30.39
C ARG A 159 7.73 5.10 -30.66
N SER A 160 8.91 5.44 -30.14
CA SER A 160 9.50 6.76 -30.29
C SER A 160 10.98 6.75 -29.92
N PRO A 161 11.83 7.55 -30.61
CA PRO A 161 13.23 7.75 -30.22
C PRO A 161 13.38 8.41 -28.84
N LYS A 162 12.36 9.15 -28.38
CA LYS A 162 12.23 9.63 -26.99
C LYS A 162 11.39 8.64 -26.22
N ILE A 163 11.83 8.20 -25.03
CA ILE A 163 11.10 7.27 -24.20
C ILE A 163 9.80 7.92 -23.67
N PRO A 164 8.61 7.66 -24.29
CA PRO A 164 7.39 8.38 -23.98
C PRO A 164 6.61 7.70 -22.84
N LEU A 165 7.25 7.48 -21.68
CA LEU A 165 6.71 6.65 -20.60
C LEU A 165 5.37 7.18 -20.08
N GLN A 166 5.29 8.49 -19.75
CA GLN A 166 4.05 9.12 -19.27
C GLN A 166 2.92 8.99 -20.27
N ARG A 167 3.18 9.35 -21.55
CA ARG A 167 2.19 9.23 -22.61
C ARG A 167 1.75 7.78 -22.85
N THR A 168 2.66 6.81 -22.67
CA THR A 168 2.35 5.37 -22.77
C THR A 168 1.42 4.94 -21.66
N ALA A 169 1.65 5.38 -20.41
CA ALA A 169 0.77 5.11 -19.28
C ALA A 169 -0.64 5.71 -19.53
N GLU A 170 -0.72 6.94 -20.01
CA GLU A 170 -1.99 7.60 -20.36
C GLU A 170 -2.75 6.87 -21.46
N ILE A 171 -2.06 6.39 -22.51
CA ILE A 171 -2.68 5.61 -23.58
C ILE A 171 -3.20 4.26 -23.05
N ALA A 172 -2.44 3.60 -22.17
CA ALA A 172 -2.90 2.37 -21.54
C ALA A 172 -4.14 2.59 -20.66
N ALA A 173 -4.15 3.68 -19.88
CA ALA A 173 -5.30 4.06 -19.08
C ALA A 173 -6.54 4.40 -19.96
N ARG A 174 -6.37 5.10 -21.09
CA ARG A 174 -7.47 5.33 -22.04
C ARG A 174 -8.04 4.03 -22.59
N ARG A 175 -7.19 3.09 -22.98
CA ARG A 175 -7.64 1.77 -23.47
C ARG A 175 -8.39 0.98 -22.41
N LEU A 176 -7.96 1.07 -21.15
CA LEU A 176 -8.72 0.48 -20.04
C LEU A 176 -10.06 1.18 -19.88
N ALA A 177 -10.09 2.51 -19.95
CA ALA A 177 -11.32 3.28 -19.88
C ALA A 177 -12.30 2.91 -21.00
N ASP A 178 -11.83 2.80 -22.24
CA ASP A 178 -12.66 2.40 -23.38
C ASP A 178 -13.22 0.99 -23.20
N HIS A 179 -12.39 0.04 -22.75
CA HIS A 179 -12.82 -1.34 -22.47
C HIS A 179 -13.84 -1.42 -21.33
N LEU A 180 -13.69 -0.59 -20.29
CA LEU A 180 -14.68 -0.50 -19.22
C LEU A 180 -16.00 0.12 -19.70
N ARG A 181 -15.95 1.13 -20.61
CA ARG A 181 -17.16 1.71 -21.22
C ARG A 181 -17.91 0.70 -22.08
N GLU A 182 -17.20 -0.14 -22.84
CA GLU A 182 -17.81 -1.22 -23.64
C GLU A 182 -18.67 -2.17 -22.79
N ILE A 183 -18.33 -2.35 -21.53
CA ILE A 183 -19.08 -3.20 -20.59
C ILE A 183 -19.98 -2.40 -19.63
N GLY A 184 -20.22 -1.12 -19.96
CA GLY A 184 -21.25 -0.30 -19.29
C GLY A 184 -20.78 0.55 -18.11
N TRP A 185 -19.45 0.69 -17.89
CA TRP A 185 -18.91 1.61 -16.88
C TRP A 185 -18.69 3.01 -17.46
N ASP A 186 -19.07 4.04 -16.74
CA ASP A 186 -18.65 5.39 -17.07
C ASP A 186 -17.28 5.69 -16.47
N THR A 187 -16.35 6.16 -17.30
CA THR A 187 -14.96 6.35 -16.91
C THR A 187 -14.36 7.59 -17.54
N ALA A 188 -13.53 8.31 -16.80
CA ALA A 188 -12.78 9.47 -17.27
C ALA A 188 -11.32 9.39 -16.78
N LEU A 189 -10.38 9.83 -17.64
CA LEU A 189 -9.01 10.08 -17.18
C LEU A 189 -9.03 11.26 -16.21
N VAL A 190 -8.19 11.19 -15.17
CA VAL A 190 -8.09 12.26 -14.18
C VAL A 190 -6.68 12.80 -14.09
N ALA A 191 -6.57 14.10 -13.90
CA ALA A 191 -5.34 14.77 -13.53
C ALA A 191 -5.09 14.67 -12.01
N GLY A 192 -3.84 14.88 -11.59
CA GLY A 192 -3.47 14.70 -10.19
C GLY A 192 -4.12 15.69 -9.22
N ASP A 193 -4.47 16.86 -9.69
CA ASP A 193 -5.17 17.93 -8.97
C ASP A 193 -6.68 17.67 -8.78
N GLU A 194 -7.25 16.78 -9.58
CA GLU A 194 -8.65 16.35 -9.44
C GLU A 194 -8.85 15.26 -8.36
N ILE A 195 -7.76 14.67 -7.86
CA ILE A 195 -7.82 13.65 -6.83
C ILE A 195 -7.59 14.29 -5.47
N PRO A 196 -8.55 14.17 -4.53
CA PRO A 196 -8.39 14.73 -3.19
C PRO A 196 -7.14 14.23 -2.49
N ALA A 197 -6.44 15.11 -1.77
CA ALA A 197 -5.30 14.71 -0.98
C ALA A 197 -5.75 14.00 0.32
N LEU A 198 -5.17 12.84 0.62
CA LEU A 198 -5.47 12.12 1.87
C LEU A 198 -5.05 12.90 3.11
N ILE A 199 -3.99 13.67 3.01
CA ILE A 199 -3.43 14.48 4.09
C ILE A 199 -3.07 15.87 3.55
N GLY A 200 -3.43 16.91 4.32
CA GLY A 200 -3.14 18.30 3.98
C GLY A 200 -1.66 18.68 4.10
N ALA A 201 -1.32 19.84 3.53
CA ALA A 201 -0.02 20.47 3.77
C ALA A 201 0.11 20.81 5.28
N GLY A 202 1.28 20.53 5.86
CA GLY A 202 1.51 20.76 7.30
C GLY A 202 1.04 19.64 8.23
N ALA A 203 0.44 18.58 7.72
CA ALA A 203 0.11 17.41 8.52
C ALA A 203 1.34 16.82 9.22
N ARG A 204 1.19 16.42 10.48
CA ARG A 204 2.27 15.94 11.34
C ARG A 204 2.12 14.45 11.62
N GLU A 205 3.15 13.68 11.32
CA GLU A 205 3.17 12.25 11.64
C GLU A 205 3.42 12.02 13.13
N THR A 206 2.62 11.13 13.72
CA THR A 206 2.77 10.56 15.05
C THR A 206 3.03 9.05 14.93
N TRP A 207 3.24 8.38 16.05
CA TRP A 207 3.43 6.92 16.04
C TRP A 207 2.20 6.15 15.57
N ARG A 208 0.98 6.68 15.82
CA ARG A 208 -0.30 6.00 15.60
C ARG A 208 -1.14 6.54 14.46
N SER A 209 -0.81 7.73 13.94
CA SER A 209 -1.56 8.42 12.88
C SER A 209 -0.79 9.58 12.29
N VAL A 210 -1.33 10.18 11.25
CA VAL A 210 -0.98 11.53 10.82
C VAL A 210 -2.07 12.47 11.31
N VAL A 211 -1.69 13.54 12.03
CA VAL A 211 -2.59 14.62 12.45
C VAL A 211 -2.60 15.67 11.36
N ASP A 212 -3.75 15.98 10.80
CA ASP A 212 -3.90 17.04 9.81
C ASP A 212 -4.01 18.45 10.44
N GLY A 213 -4.06 19.48 9.61
CA GLY A 213 -4.15 20.85 10.07
C GLY A 213 -5.46 21.22 10.80
N SER A 214 -6.51 20.41 10.64
CA SER A 214 -7.81 20.56 11.32
C SER A 214 -7.89 19.83 12.67
N GLY A 215 -6.84 19.09 13.03
CA GLY A 215 -6.79 18.28 14.25
C GLY A 215 -7.34 16.86 14.08
N GLY A 216 -7.85 16.50 12.91
CA GLY A 216 -8.27 15.15 12.59
C GLY A 216 -7.08 14.17 12.49
N HIS A 217 -7.36 12.90 12.77
CA HIS A 217 -6.38 11.83 12.75
C HIS A 217 -6.61 10.92 11.54
N VAL A 218 -5.57 10.71 10.72
CA VAL A 218 -5.62 9.77 9.59
C VAL A 218 -4.62 8.64 9.87
N ALA A 219 -5.14 7.43 10.03
CA ALA A 219 -4.32 6.25 10.30
C ALA A 219 -4.36 5.29 9.12
N ALA A 220 -3.19 4.82 8.71
CA ALA A 220 -3.05 3.81 7.66
C ALA A 220 -2.92 2.41 8.27
N TYR A 221 -3.51 1.44 7.57
CA TYR A 221 -3.49 0.03 7.93
C TYR A 221 -3.21 -0.81 6.69
N GLN A 222 -2.39 -1.83 6.85
CA GLN A 222 -2.29 -2.93 5.91
C GLN A 222 -3.49 -3.87 6.14
N VAL A 223 -4.08 -4.37 5.07
CA VAL A 223 -5.17 -5.37 5.15
C VAL A 223 -4.58 -6.75 4.94
N ALA A 224 -4.91 -7.69 5.80
CA ALA A 224 -4.48 -9.08 5.66
C ALA A 224 -5.07 -9.70 4.39
N ILE A 225 -4.22 -10.36 3.62
CA ILE A 225 -4.63 -11.11 2.42
C ILE A 225 -4.83 -12.56 2.85
N ASP A 226 -6.06 -12.91 3.18
CA ASP A 226 -6.49 -14.24 3.60
C ASP A 226 -7.91 -14.51 3.11
N ALA A 227 -8.48 -15.65 3.48
CA ALA A 227 -9.84 -16.05 3.08
C ALA A 227 -10.94 -15.07 3.55
N ALA A 228 -10.66 -14.21 4.54
CA ALA A 228 -11.58 -13.19 5.04
C ALA A 228 -11.42 -11.81 4.35
N LEU A 229 -10.55 -11.69 3.34
CA LEU A 229 -10.26 -10.40 2.68
C LEU A 229 -11.53 -9.69 2.21
N ALA A 230 -12.43 -10.39 1.52
CA ALA A 230 -13.66 -9.81 0.98
C ALA A 230 -14.56 -9.25 2.11
N ASP A 231 -14.69 -9.99 3.22
CA ASP A 231 -15.44 -9.57 4.40
C ASP A 231 -14.76 -8.38 5.11
N THR A 232 -13.44 -8.41 5.24
CA THR A 232 -12.66 -7.31 5.83
C THR A 232 -12.82 -6.03 5.02
N LEU A 233 -12.72 -6.08 3.69
CA LEU A 233 -12.96 -4.94 2.80
C LEU A 233 -14.39 -4.40 2.92
N SER A 234 -15.38 -5.27 3.08
CA SER A 234 -16.77 -4.88 3.31
C SER A 234 -16.94 -4.14 4.63
N ARG A 235 -16.33 -4.64 5.71
CA ARG A 235 -16.37 -4.01 7.05
C ARG A 235 -15.63 -2.66 7.10
N ILE A 236 -14.54 -2.51 6.35
CA ILE A 236 -13.84 -1.22 6.22
C ILE A 236 -14.79 -0.18 5.62
N ARG A 237 -15.48 -0.52 4.53
CA ARG A 237 -16.45 0.37 3.88
C ARG A 237 -17.65 0.72 4.76
N ALA A 238 -18.06 -0.19 5.61
CA ALA A 238 -19.15 0.00 6.57
C ALA A 238 -18.70 0.63 7.90
N SER A 239 -17.43 1.03 8.03
CA SER A 239 -16.93 1.64 9.27
C SER A 239 -17.48 3.04 9.48
N ASN A 240 -17.64 3.44 10.75
CA ASN A 240 -18.10 4.78 11.15
C ASN A 240 -16.98 5.84 11.12
N ALA A 241 -15.94 5.65 10.29
CA ALA A 241 -14.92 6.66 10.10
C ALA A 241 -15.49 7.84 9.29
N GLU A 242 -15.03 9.06 9.58
CA GLU A 242 -15.44 10.27 8.85
C GLU A 242 -15.11 10.15 7.35
N GLU A 243 -13.98 9.52 7.06
CA GLU A 243 -13.52 9.25 5.70
C GLU A 243 -12.73 7.94 5.67
N THR A 244 -12.99 7.12 4.67
CA THR A 244 -12.27 5.86 4.42
C THR A 244 -11.61 5.90 3.07
N TRP A 245 -10.35 5.44 3.00
CA TRP A 245 -9.67 5.13 1.76
C TRP A 245 -9.32 3.66 1.77
N THR A 246 -9.70 2.96 0.73
CA THR A 246 -9.43 1.53 0.59
C THR A 246 -8.75 1.29 -0.74
N THR A 247 -7.64 0.57 -0.73
CA THR A 247 -6.84 0.32 -1.93
C THR A 247 -6.56 -1.17 -2.07
N LEU A 248 -6.74 -1.68 -3.28
CA LEU A 248 -6.34 -3.01 -3.72
C LEU A 248 -5.33 -2.84 -4.85
N GLU A 249 -4.18 -3.47 -4.74
CA GLU A 249 -3.12 -3.39 -5.74
C GLU A 249 -2.77 -4.77 -6.26
N PHE A 250 -2.82 -4.92 -7.58
CA PHE A 250 -2.36 -6.10 -8.30
C PHE A 250 -0.96 -5.84 -8.86
N ALA A 251 -0.10 -6.84 -8.79
CA ALA A 251 1.20 -6.82 -9.41
C ALA A 251 1.61 -8.21 -9.88
N ASP A 252 2.54 -8.27 -10.79
CA ASP A 252 3.13 -9.51 -11.29
C ASP A 252 4.58 -9.59 -10.77
N ASP A 253 4.92 -10.67 -10.07
CA ASP A 253 6.28 -10.93 -9.61
C ASP A 253 7.12 -11.72 -10.64
N GLY A 254 6.54 -11.97 -11.82
CA GLY A 254 7.14 -12.73 -12.93
C GLY A 254 6.77 -14.21 -12.93
N SER A 255 6.21 -14.73 -11.85
CA SER A 255 5.76 -16.12 -11.72
C SER A 255 4.25 -16.24 -11.52
N GLN A 256 3.65 -15.27 -10.83
CA GLN A 256 2.23 -15.29 -10.48
C GLN A 256 1.68 -13.89 -10.24
N LEU A 257 0.36 -13.78 -10.32
CA LEU A 257 -0.37 -12.60 -9.87
C LEU A 257 -0.24 -12.48 -8.35
N THR A 258 0.09 -11.28 -7.87
CA THR A 258 0.13 -10.96 -6.45
C THR A 258 -0.81 -9.82 -6.13
N VAL A 259 -1.33 -9.81 -4.93
CA VAL A 259 -2.25 -8.79 -4.44
C VAL A 259 -1.78 -8.24 -3.10
N ALA A 260 -1.95 -6.95 -2.90
CA ALA A 260 -1.84 -6.27 -1.61
C ALA A 260 -3.07 -5.40 -1.39
N ALA A 261 -3.47 -5.22 -0.15
CA ALA A 261 -4.56 -4.33 0.21
C ALA A 261 -4.18 -3.47 1.41
N ALA A 262 -4.62 -2.22 1.39
CA ALA A 262 -4.39 -1.29 2.48
C ALA A 262 -5.57 -0.32 2.59
N CYS A 263 -5.75 0.26 3.77
CA CYS A 263 -6.77 1.28 3.98
C CYS A 263 -6.27 2.42 4.87
N ALA A 264 -6.97 3.54 4.81
CA ALA A 264 -6.83 4.64 5.75
C ALA A 264 -8.18 4.99 6.32
N LEU A 265 -8.20 5.31 7.60
CA LEU A 265 -9.38 5.75 8.33
C LEU A 265 -9.11 7.14 8.91
N ARG A 266 -10.01 8.08 8.64
CA ARG A 266 -10.03 9.41 9.27
C ARG A 266 -10.97 9.38 10.45
N THR A 267 -10.51 9.86 11.60
CA THR A 267 -11.25 9.93 12.85
C THR A 267 -11.00 11.27 13.55
N GLY A 268 -11.97 11.79 14.27
CA GLY A 268 -11.82 13.01 15.07
C GLY A 268 -10.91 12.83 16.29
N SER A 269 -10.69 11.59 16.74
CA SER A 269 -9.85 11.27 17.89
C SER A 269 -8.65 10.39 17.50
N ALA A 270 -7.60 10.45 18.33
CA ALA A 270 -6.42 9.63 18.11
C ALA A 270 -6.75 8.12 18.25
N PRO A 271 -6.27 7.27 17.33
CA PRO A 271 -6.49 5.84 17.43
C PRO A 271 -5.75 5.22 18.63
N ASP A 272 -6.36 4.24 19.28
CA ASP A 272 -5.84 3.59 20.49
C ASP A 272 -4.54 2.78 20.26
N GLY A 273 -4.12 2.61 19.01
CA GLY A 273 -2.93 1.86 18.61
C GLY A 273 -3.21 0.37 18.36
N ALA A 274 -4.39 -0.14 18.72
CA ALA A 274 -4.92 -1.41 18.24
C ALA A 274 -5.59 -1.24 16.89
N ALA A 275 -5.70 -2.34 16.12
CA ALA A 275 -6.46 -2.32 14.88
C ALA A 275 -7.96 -2.18 15.20
N PRO A 276 -8.70 -1.26 14.55
CA PRO A 276 -10.13 -1.08 14.83
C PRO A 276 -10.98 -2.25 14.32
N LEU A 277 -10.48 -3.01 13.37
CA LEU A 277 -11.14 -4.18 12.77
C LEU A 277 -10.15 -5.36 12.71
N ALA A 278 -10.68 -6.56 12.86
CA ALA A 278 -9.88 -7.77 12.60
C ALA A 278 -9.44 -7.82 11.14
N GLY A 279 -8.23 -8.28 10.88
CA GLY A 279 -7.62 -8.28 9.54
C GLY A 279 -6.88 -6.99 9.18
N LEU A 280 -6.87 -5.98 10.04
CA LEU A 280 -6.06 -4.78 9.86
C LEU A 280 -4.77 -4.84 10.69
N VAL A 281 -3.68 -4.35 10.12
CA VAL A 281 -2.38 -4.21 10.78
C VAL A 281 -1.97 -2.74 10.71
N PRO A 282 -1.81 -2.02 11.85
CA PRO A 282 -1.51 -0.61 11.83
C PRO A 282 -0.09 -0.31 11.33
N GLU A 283 0.06 0.69 10.49
CA GLU A 283 1.34 1.17 9.95
C GLU A 283 2.08 2.09 10.95
N GLN A 284 2.30 1.59 12.16
CA GLN A 284 2.90 2.35 13.26
C GLN A 284 4.26 2.97 12.87
N GLY A 285 4.36 4.31 13.01
CA GLY A 285 5.56 5.08 12.67
C GLY A 285 5.90 5.13 11.17
N ASN A 286 4.97 4.77 10.30
CA ASN A 286 5.10 4.80 8.84
C ASN A 286 3.79 5.23 8.15
N HIS A 287 2.91 5.91 8.90
CA HIS A 287 1.59 6.29 8.38
C HIS A 287 1.67 7.21 7.16
N ARG A 288 2.55 8.21 7.20
CA ARG A 288 2.69 9.17 6.08
C ARG A 288 3.09 8.46 4.78
N ALA A 289 4.07 7.57 4.83
CA ALA A 289 4.51 6.83 3.64
C ALA A 289 3.42 5.88 3.13
N ALA A 290 2.74 5.18 4.05
CA ALA A 290 1.63 4.29 3.72
C ALA A 290 0.44 5.07 3.12
N LEU A 291 0.04 6.20 3.69
CA LEU A 291 -1.01 7.07 3.15
C LEU A 291 -0.68 7.57 1.74
N MET A 292 0.56 8.00 1.50
CA MET A 292 1.00 8.37 0.15
C MET A 292 0.98 7.18 -0.83
N GLY A 293 1.14 5.96 -0.32
CA GLY A 293 0.99 4.72 -1.08
C GLY A 293 -0.44 4.46 -1.54
N LEU A 294 -1.45 4.91 -0.81
CA LEU A 294 -2.87 4.72 -1.16
C LEU A 294 -3.33 5.62 -2.32
N HIS A 295 -2.62 6.70 -2.60
CA HIS A 295 -3.02 7.63 -3.65
C HIS A 295 -3.02 6.95 -5.02
N PRO A 296 -4.08 7.10 -5.86
CA PRO A 296 -4.19 6.44 -7.16
C PRO A 296 -3.01 6.65 -8.10
N LEU A 297 -2.38 7.82 -8.05
CA LEU A 297 -1.19 8.18 -8.84
C LEU A 297 0.13 7.85 -8.14
N SER A 298 0.12 7.13 -7.01
CA SER A 298 1.36 6.75 -6.35
C SER A 298 2.14 5.73 -7.18
N GLY A 299 3.41 6.02 -7.46
CA GLY A 299 4.34 5.07 -8.07
C GLY A 299 4.97 4.10 -7.07
N SER A 300 4.66 4.23 -5.77
CA SER A 300 5.16 3.33 -4.73
C SER A 300 4.28 2.08 -4.66
N ARG A 301 4.90 0.91 -4.64
CA ARG A 301 4.19 -0.36 -4.44
C ARG A 301 3.72 -0.47 -2.99
N LEU A 302 2.54 -1.05 -2.77
CA LEU A 302 2.07 -1.40 -1.44
C LEU A 302 2.92 -2.52 -0.83
N ASP A 303 3.05 -2.53 0.48
CA ASP A 303 3.69 -3.63 1.22
C ASP A 303 2.71 -4.81 1.37
N GLY A 304 3.25 -6.02 1.62
CA GLY A 304 2.44 -7.19 1.96
C GLY A 304 1.80 -7.93 0.79
N HIS A 305 2.37 -7.84 -0.42
CA HIS A 305 1.92 -8.63 -1.55
C HIS A 305 2.00 -10.13 -1.27
N LEU A 306 0.90 -10.85 -1.54
CA LEU A 306 0.81 -12.30 -1.50
C LEU A 306 0.30 -12.82 -2.85
N GLY A 307 0.69 -14.05 -3.19
CA GLY A 307 0.22 -14.73 -4.39
C GLY A 307 -1.31 -14.89 -4.35
N LEU A 308 -1.94 -14.69 -5.48
CA LEU A 308 -3.39 -14.81 -5.65
C LEU A 308 -3.69 -15.77 -6.83
N SER A 309 -4.45 -16.80 -6.56
CA SER A 309 -4.96 -17.69 -7.60
C SER A 309 -6.13 -17.06 -8.38
N GLU A 310 -6.37 -17.53 -9.59
CA GLU A 310 -7.51 -17.06 -10.39
C GLU A 310 -8.87 -17.29 -9.69
N GLY A 311 -9.00 -18.40 -8.95
CA GLY A 311 -10.21 -18.71 -8.19
C GLY A 311 -10.45 -17.73 -7.04
N GLU A 312 -9.39 -17.33 -6.32
CA GLU A 312 -9.47 -16.33 -5.27
C GLU A 312 -9.76 -14.95 -5.85
N LEU A 313 -9.17 -14.59 -7.00
CA LEU A 313 -9.48 -13.35 -7.70
C LEU A 313 -10.96 -13.27 -8.10
N ALA A 314 -11.52 -14.37 -8.62
CA ALA A 314 -12.93 -14.44 -8.99
C ALA A 314 -13.88 -14.31 -7.78
N GLY A 315 -13.42 -14.70 -6.59
CA GLY A 315 -14.16 -14.54 -5.33
C GLY A 315 -14.12 -13.13 -4.74
N LEU A 316 -13.21 -12.27 -5.21
CA LEU A 316 -13.14 -10.89 -4.75
C LEU A 316 -14.19 -10.02 -5.45
N SER A 317 -14.83 -9.14 -4.71
CA SER A 317 -15.76 -8.15 -5.24
C SER A 317 -15.33 -6.73 -4.84
N TRP A 318 -15.40 -5.81 -5.82
CA TRP A 318 -15.17 -4.39 -5.56
C TRP A 318 -16.39 -3.59 -6.00
N PRO A 319 -17.35 -3.37 -5.09
CA PRO A 319 -18.56 -2.62 -5.41
C PRO A 319 -18.24 -1.13 -5.58
N VAL A 320 -18.88 -0.54 -6.56
CA VAL A 320 -18.90 0.91 -6.78
C VAL A 320 -20.33 1.37 -6.55
N ALA A 321 -20.50 2.37 -5.68
CA ALA A 321 -21.83 2.92 -5.41
C ALA A 321 -22.43 3.52 -6.67
N ALA A 322 -23.77 3.43 -6.80
CA ALA A 322 -24.50 4.15 -7.85
C ALA A 322 -24.24 5.66 -7.73
N ALA A 323 -24.11 6.35 -8.84
CA ALA A 323 -24.03 7.81 -8.84
C ALA A 323 -25.28 8.34 -8.12
N GLY A 324 -25.09 9.00 -6.97
CA GLY A 324 -26.20 9.64 -6.27
C GLY A 324 -26.90 10.57 -7.26
N VAL A 325 -28.19 10.34 -7.47
CA VAL A 325 -29.01 11.27 -8.21
C VAL A 325 -28.95 12.56 -7.40
N ALA A 326 -28.14 13.51 -7.86
CA ALA A 326 -28.16 14.86 -7.29
C ALA A 326 -29.62 15.31 -7.31
N ALA A 327 -30.22 15.43 -6.13
CA ALA A 327 -31.55 16.00 -6.00
C ALA A 327 -31.50 17.39 -6.62
N ARG A 328 -32.24 17.56 -7.70
CA ARG A 328 -32.44 18.84 -8.37
C ARG A 328 -33.30 19.74 -7.50
#